data_1da21ac0f934f0fdf1f46baea9ce33cb
#
_entry.id   1da21ac0f934f0fdf1f46baea9ce33cb
#
_cell.length_a   1.000
_cell.length_b   1.000
_cell.length_c   1.000
_cell.angle_alpha   90.00
_cell.angle_beta   90.00
_cell.angle_gamma   90.00
#
_symmetry.space_group_name_H-M   'P 1'
#
loop_
_entity.id
_entity.type
_entity.pdbx_description
1 polymer ?
#
loop_
_entity_poly.entity_id
_entity_poly.type
_entity_poly.pdbx_seq_one_letter_code
_entity_poly.pdbx_strand_id
1 'polypeptide(L)'
;MKKKLKIIHKDNRGKIIDIFVNQPKDHCTLVTFNRNSIRGNHYHKMSEQFSYILTGKLLMLTAKINKQGKIIGLIKKEIISDNYLVSHKPFYAHAFKALTKSSMLAFVNGKRGGKKYELDTYRLEKKLI
;
A
#
# COMPACT_ATOMS: atom_id res chain seq x y z
N MET A 1 -9.13 -0.33 -2.71
CA MET A 1 -9.15 -0.47 -4.18
C MET A 1 -7.94 -1.32 -4.58
N LYS A 2 -8.13 -2.26 -5.47
CA LYS A 2 -7.05 -3.05 -6.07
C LYS A 2 -7.29 -3.14 -7.57
N LYS A 3 -6.31 -2.73 -8.37
CA LYS A 3 -6.37 -2.88 -9.83
C LYS A 3 -4.99 -3.14 -10.43
N LYS A 4 -4.95 -3.97 -11.46
CA LYS A 4 -3.77 -4.12 -12.32
C LYS A 4 -3.77 -2.97 -13.32
N LEU A 5 -2.68 -2.20 -13.39
CA LEU A 5 -2.57 -1.08 -14.30
C LEU A 5 -2.39 -1.54 -15.75
N LYS A 6 -2.99 -0.80 -16.66
CA LYS A 6 -2.88 -1.06 -18.10
C LYS A 6 -1.57 -0.52 -18.64
N ILE A 7 -1.00 -1.27 -19.59
CA ILE A 7 0.14 -0.79 -20.37
C ILE A 7 -0.38 0.22 -21.40
N ILE A 8 0.16 1.45 -21.37
CA ILE A 8 -0.20 2.50 -22.32
C ILE A 8 0.48 2.27 -23.65
N HIS A 9 1.77 1.91 -23.60
CA HIS A 9 2.57 1.67 -24.78
C HIS A 9 3.60 0.56 -24.49
N LYS A 10 3.82 -0.31 -25.47
CA LYS A 10 4.84 -1.36 -25.39
C LYS A 10 5.51 -1.54 -26.74
N ASP A 11 6.82 -1.59 -26.75
CA ASP A 11 7.64 -1.92 -27.91
C ASP A 11 8.90 -2.70 -27.48
N ASN A 12 9.88 -2.88 -28.40
CA ASN A 12 11.10 -3.61 -28.10
C ASN A 12 12.03 -2.93 -27.08
N ARG A 13 11.76 -1.67 -26.72
CA ARG A 13 12.52 -0.96 -25.67
C ARG A 13 11.95 -1.17 -24.28
N GLY A 14 10.70 -1.64 -24.14
CA GLY A 14 10.00 -1.82 -22.88
C GLY A 14 8.58 -1.29 -22.93
N LYS A 15 8.05 -0.88 -21.78
CA LYS A 15 6.65 -0.47 -21.63
C LYS A 15 6.52 0.84 -20.85
N ILE A 16 5.42 1.52 -21.09
CA ILE A 16 5.02 2.74 -20.38
C ILE A 16 3.71 2.44 -19.65
N ILE A 17 3.67 2.74 -18.36
CA ILE A 17 2.49 2.61 -17.51
C ILE A 17 2.31 3.92 -16.75
N ASP A 18 1.11 4.52 -16.82
CA ASP A 18 0.75 5.62 -15.95
C ASP A 18 0.27 5.08 -14.60
N ILE A 19 0.95 5.46 -13.54
CA ILE A 19 0.53 5.11 -12.18
C ILE A 19 -0.60 6.03 -11.75
N PHE A 20 -0.46 7.33 -12.00
CA PHE A 20 -1.50 8.35 -11.75
C PHE A 20 -1.62 9.27 -12.96
N VAL A 21 -2.86 9.65 -13.29
CA VAL A 21 -3.16 10.62 -14.35
C VAL A 21 -3.93 11.78 -13.73
N ASN A 22 -3.37 12.99 -13.83
CA ASN A 22 -3.96 14.22 -13.27
C ASN A 22 -4.30 14.11 -11.77
N GLN A 23 -3.50 13.35 -11.03
CA GLN A 23 -3.66 13.14 -9.59
C GLN A 23 -2.31 13.42 -8.91
N PRO A 24 -2.01 14.67 -8.59
CA PRO A 24 -0.76 15.00 -7.90
C PRO A 24 -0.70 14.36 -6.51
N LYS A 25 0.48 13.94 -6.12
CA LYS A 25 0.76 13.35 -4.81
C LYS A 25 1.87 14.15 -4.14
N ASP A 26 1.69 14.44 -2.84
CA ASP A 26 2.68 15.21 -2.09
C ASP A 26 3.96 14.41 -1.82
N HIS A 27 3.84 13.10 -1.64
CA HIS A 27 4.96 12.24 -1.29
C HIS A 27 4.95 10.95 -2.09
N CYS A 28 6.14 10.49 -2.44
CA CYS A 28 6.40 9.17 -3.02
C CYS A 28 7.55 8.53 -2.25
N THR A 29 7.30 7.38 -1.64
CA THR A 29 8.28 6.66 -0.82
C THR A 29 8.56 5.29 -1.44
N LEU A 30 9.82 4.96 -1.62
CA LEU A 30 10.23 3.60 -2.00
C LEU A 30 10.31 2.74 -0.74
N VAL A 31 9.59 1.63 -0.76
CA VAL A 31 9.58 0.64 0.33
C VAL A 31 10.06 -0.69 -0.20
N THR A 32 11.07 -1.25 0.43
CA THR A 32 11.61 -2.57 0.07
C THR A 32 11.26 -3.61 1.12
N PHE A 33 11.12 -4.87 0.67
CA PHE A 33 10.77 -5.99 1.51
C PHE A 33 11.77 -7.12 1.27
N ASN A 34 12.43 -7.57 2.32
CA ASN A 34 13.08 -8.88 2.28
C ASN A 34 12.01 -9.97 2.26
N ARG A 35 12.32 -11.11 1.69
CA ARG A 35 11.39 -12.25 1.67
C ARG A 35 10.94 -12.58 3.10
N ASN A 36 9.64 -12.85 3.28
CA ASN A 36 8.96 -13.16 4.54
C ASN A 36 8.84 -11.97 5.52
N SER A 37 9.36 -10.79 5.20
CA SER A 37 9.18 -9.62 6.05
C SER A 37 7.73 -9.12 6.01
N ILE A 38 7.30 -8.52 7.11
CA ILE A 38 5.95 -7.98 7.29
C ILE A 38 6.08 -6.50 7.62
N ARG A 39 5.27 -5.67 6.91
CA ARG A 39 5.14 -4.25 7.19
C ARG A 39 3.67 -3.88 7.31
N GLY A 40 3.40 -2.79 8.01
CA GLY A 40 2.05 -2.31 8.23
C GLY A 40 1.53 -2.74 9.59
N ASN A 41 0.40 -3.46 9.63
CA ASN A 41 -0.37 -3.71 10.85
C ASN A 41 -0.78 -2.39 11.51
N HIS A 42 -1.17 -1.43 10.68
CA HIS A 42 -1.56 -0.09 11.10
C HIS A 42 -2.65 0.47 10.18
N TYR A 43 -3.17 1.62 10.56
CA TYR A 43 -4.13 2.39 9.77
C TYR A 43 -3.85 3.88 9.89
N HIS A 44 -4.48 4.65 9.04
CA HIS A 44 -4.41 6.11 9.02
C HIS A 44 -5.79 6.68 9.27
N LYS A 45 -5.88 7.82 9.94
CA LYS A 45 -7.17 8.48 10.21
C LYS A 45 -7.49 9.58 9.22
N MET A 46 -6.49 10.18 8.61
CA MET A 46 -6.66 11.36 7.76
C MET A 46 -6.20 11.11 6.31
N SER A 47 -5.19 10.27 6.10
CA SER A 47 -4.60 10.06 4.78
C SER A 47 -5.06 8.76 4.14
N GLU A 48 -5.26 8.81 2.81
CA GLU A 48 -5.36 7.65 1.95
C GLU A 48 -3.98 7.29 1.44
N GLN A 49 -3.58 6.04 1.57
CA GLN A 49 -2.32 5.55 1.03
C GLN A 49 -2.56 4.77 -0.25
N PHE A 50 -1.81 5.12 -1.29
CA PHE A 50 -1.73 4.37 -2.54
C PHE A 50 -0.40 3.64 -2.56
N SER A 51 -0.42 2.38 -2.97
CA SER A 51 0.79 1.57 -3.07
C SER A 51 0.85 0.91 -4.44
N TYR A 52 1.90 1.22 -5.19
CA TYR A 52 2.17 0.61 -6.50
C TYR A 52 3.28 -0.42 -6.34
N ILE A 53 3.00 -1.67 -6.73
CA ILE A 53 3.96 -2.76 -6.61
C ILE A 53 4.91 -2.73 -7.81
N LEU A 54 6.18 -2.41 -7.53
CA LEU A 54 7.23 -2.38 -8.56
C LEU A 54 7.70 -3.77 -8.92
N THR A 55 8.05 -4.57 -7.91
CA THR A 55 8.59 -5.91 -8.10
C THR A 55 8.09 -6.85 -7.02
N GLY A 56 8.00 -8.13 -7.34
CA GLY A 56 7.76 -9.18 -6.39
C GLY A 56 6.29 -9.53 -6.19
N LYS A 57 6.02 -10.23 -5.09
CA LYS A 57 4.71 -10.76 -4.75
C LYS A 57 4.46 -10.57 -3.26
N LEU A 58 3.34 -9.97 -2.92
CA LEU A 58 2.95 -9.66 -1.55
C LEU A 58 1.60 -10.28 -1.22
N LEU A 59 1.47 -10.80 -0.01
CA LEU A 59 0.17 -11.05 0.61
C LEU A 59 -0.26 -9.77 1.30
N MET A 60 -1.39 -9.22 0.88
CA MET A 60 -1.99 -8.01 1.44
C MET A 60 -3.19 -8.39 2.30
N LEU A 61 -3.24 -7.88 3.52
CA LEU A 61 -4.37 -8.03 4.42
C LEU A 61 -4.98 -6.64 4.69
N THR A 62 -6.30 -6.57 4.66
CA THR A 62 -7.05 -5.33 4.87
C THR A 62 -8.22 -5.58 5.79
N ALA A 63 -8.47 -4.66 6.71
CA ALA A 63 -9.63 -4.70 7.60
C ALA A 63 -10.14 -3.29 7.89
N LYS A 64 -11.43 -3.15 8.03
CA LYS A 64 -12.06 -1.90 8.47
C LYS A 64 -11.85 -1.71 9.97
N ILE A 65 -11.62 -0.47 10.38
CA ILE A 65 -11.34 -0.09 11.77
C ILE A 65 -12.43 0.86 12.24
N ASN A 66 -12.93 0.65 13.48
CA ASN A 66 -13.86 1.58 14.09
C ASN A 66 -13.14 2.73 14.80
N LYS A 67 -13.90 3.67 15.35
CA LYS A 67 -13.32 4.85 16.03
C LYS A 67 -12.51 4.50 17.28
N GLN A 68 -12.72 3.32 17.86
CA GLN A 68 -11.99 2.83 19.02
C GLN A 68 -10.70 2.06 18.63
N GLY A 69 -10.37 1.99 17.33
CA GLY A 69 -9.19 1.30 16.85
C GLY A 69 -9.33 -0.21 16.77
N LYS A 70 -10.55 -0.73 16.78
CA LYS A 70 -10.82 -2.16 16.70
C LYS A 70 -11.21 -2.60 15.30
N ILE A 71 -10.77 -3.79 14.91
CA ILE A 71 -11.16 -4.42 13.64
C ILE A 71 -12.65 -4.73 13.67
N ILE A 72 -13.36 -4.33 12.63
CA ILE A 72 -14.77 -4.67 12.42
C ILE A 72 -14.93 -5.41 11.10
N GLY A 73 -15.76 -6.47 11.12
CA GLY A 73 -15.97 -7.30 9.94
C GLY A 73 -14.82 -8.25 9.65
N LEU A 74 -14.75 -8.71 8.41
CA LEU A 74 -13.80 -9.72 7.97
C LEU A 74 -12.47 -9.11 7.55
N ILE A 75 -11.39 -9.85 7.81
CA ILE A 75 -10.07 -9.53 7.27
C ILE A 75 -10.00 -10.05 5.84
N LYS A 76 -9.79 -9.17 4.89
CA LYS A 76 -9.63 -9.51 3.48
C LYS A 76 -8.17 -9.84 3.19
N LYS A 77 -7.92 -10.95 2.51
CA LYS A 77 -6.59 -11.41 2.11
C LYS A 77 -6.51 -11.47 0.60
N GLU A 78 -5.50 -10.85 0.02
CA GLU A 78 -5.29 -10.83 -1.43
C GLU A 78 -3.81 -10.94 -1.77
N ILE A 79 -3.49 -11.64 -2.84
CA ILE A 79 -2.13 -11.66 -3.38
C ILE A 79 -2.05 -10.59 -4.45
N ILE A 80 -1.03 -9.74 -4.34
CA ILE A 80 -0.73 -8.69 -5.31
C ILE A 80 0.71 -8.83 -5.79
N SER A 81 0.98 -8.40 -7.01
CA SER A 81 2.31 -8.49 -7.62
C SER A 81 2.61 -7.22 -8.43
N ASP A 82 3.70 -7.24 -9.18
CA ASP A 82 4.09 -6.11 -10.02
C ASP A 82 2.95 -5.57 -10.87
N ASN A 83 2.92 -4.26 -11.06
CA ASN A 83 1.90 -3.49 -11.79
C ASN A 83 0.53 -3.41 -11.13
N TYR A 84 0.35 -3.91 -9.91
CA TYR A 84 -0.85 -3.62 -9.13
C TYR A 84 -0.73 -2.29 -8.41
N LEU A 85 -1.81 -1.52 -8.46
CA LEU A 85 -2.03 -0.34 -7.62
C LEU A 85 -3.14 -0.67 -6.64
N VAL A 86 -2.86 -0.49 -5.36
CA VAL A 86 -3.83 -0.68 -4.27
C VAL A 86 -3.96 0.60 -3.47
N SER A 87 -5.11 0.82 -2.85
CA SER A 87 -5.28 1.95 -1.95
C SER A 87 -6.05 1.56 -0.69
N HIS A 88 -5.74 2.28 0.38
CA HIS A 88 -6.39 2.13 1.68
C HIS A 88 -6.84 3.50 2.17
N LYS A 89 -8.14 3.68 2.25
CA LYS A 89 -8.79 4.89 2.78
C LYS A 89 -8.55 5.02 4.28
N PRO A 90 -8.77 6.20 4.87
CA PRO A 90 -8.78 6.34 6.32
C PRO A 90 -9.63 5.28 7.01
N PHE A 91 -9.18 4.80 8.16
CA PHE A 91 -9.81 3.75 8.96
C PHE A 91 -9.88 2.38 8.26
N TYR A 92 -8.97 2.12 7.32
CA TYR A 92 -8.71 0.79 6.80
C TYR A 92 -7.29 0.37 7.15
N ALA A 93 -7.18 -0.60 8.04
CA ALA A 93 -5.88 -1.18 8.39
C ALA A 93 -5.37 -2.05 7.27
N HIS A 94 -4.07 -2.06 7.11
CA HIS A 94 -3.40 -2.87 6.10
C HIS A 94 -2.10 -3.46 6.64
N ALA A 95 -1.75 -4.61 6.11
CA ALA A 95 -0.47 -5.27 6.31
C ALA A 95 -0.04 -5.95 5.02
N PHE A 96 1.27 -6.01 4.82
CA PHE A 96 1.88 -6.67 3.67
C PHE A 96 2.92 -7.66 4.15
N LYS A 97 2.83 -8.89 3.68
CA LYS A 97 3.88 -9.90 3.86
C LYS A 97 4.52 -10.22 2.51
N ALA A 98 5.82 -10.10 2.42
CA ALA A 98 6.54 -10.43 1.20
C ALA A 98 6.64 -11.94 0.99
N LEU A 99 6.03 -12.44 -0.06
CA LEU A 99 6.14 -13.85 -0.47
C LEU A 99 7.44 -14.08 -1.24
N THR A 100 7.92 -13.05 -1.91
CA THR A 100 9.23 -12.97 -2.56
C THR A 100 9.86 -11.63 -2.17
N LYS A 101 11.14 -11.45 -2.42
CA LYS A 101 11.78 -10.13 -2.32
C LYS A 101 10.98 -9.15 -3.18
N SER A 102 10.54 -8.04 -2.60
CA SER A 102 9.58 -7.13 -3.23
C SER A 102 9.92 -5.67 -2.99
N SER A 103 9.36 -4.81 -3.82
CA SER A 103 9.42 -3.37 -3.64
C SER A 103 8.13 -2.70 -4.07
N MET A 104 7.79 -1.59 -3.43
CA MET A 104 6.63 -0.79 -3.81
C MET A 104 6.93 0.69 -3.66
N LEU A 105 6.16 1.50 -4.38
CA LEU A 105 6.10 2.94 -4.20
C LEU A 105 4.82 3.26 -3.43
N ALA A 106 4.97 3.93 -2.29
CA ALA A 106 3.84 4.40 -1.50
C ALA A 106 3.64 5.90 -1.74
N PHE A 107 2.40 6.28 -2.04
CA PHE A 107 2.02 7.67 -2.33
C PHE A 107 0.98 8.12 -1.32
N VAL A 108 1.17 9.31 -0.77
CA VAL A 108 0.20 9.95 0.12
C VAL A 108 0.14 11.44 -0.17
N ASN A 109 -1.01 12.04 0.13
CA ASN A 109 -1.16 13.49 0.21
C ASN A 109 -1.17 13.90 1.68
N GLY A 110 -0.62 15.09 1.98
CA GLY A 110 -0.54 15.62 3.33
C GLY A 110 0.90 15.73 3.83
N LYS A 111 1.06 15.82 5.15
CA LYS A 111 2.35 16.15 5.79
C LYS A 111 3.20 14.92 6.18
N ARG A 112 2.80 13.71 5.77
CA ARG A 112 3.60 12.51 6.00
C ARG A 112 4.76 12.46 5.03
N GLY A 113 5.96 12.24 5.53
CA GLY A 113 7.15 12.06 4.69
C GLY A 113 8.43 12.45 5.40
N GLY A 114 9.55 11.95 4.95
CA GLY A 114 10.85 12.16 5.57
C GLY A 114 10.82 11.77 7.04
N LYS A 115 11.26 12.64 7.92
CA LYS A 115 11.24 12.41 9.38
C LYS A 115 9.85 12.24 9.97
N LYS A 116 8.80 12.66 9.25
CA LYS A 116 7.39 12.59 9.67
C LYS A 116 6.64 11.44 9.00
N TYR A 117 7.33 10.43 8.49
CA TYR A 117 6.71 9.34 7.74
C TYR A 117 5.69 8.52 8.55
N GLU A 118 5.81 8.49 9.88
CA GLU A 118 4.84 7.84 10.76
C GLU A 118 3.74 8.77 11.30
N LEU A 119 3.72 10.04 10.89
CA LEU A 119 2.63 10.93 11.23
C LEU A 119 1.29 10.34 10.72
N ASP A 120 0.22 10.44 11.51
CA ASP A 120 -1.07 9.84 11.19
C ASP A 120 -1.00 8.30 11.02
N THR A 121 -0.14 7.64 11.78
CA THR A 121 0.01 6.19 11.77
C THR A 121 -0.35 5.63 13.14
N TYR A 122 -1.34 4.72 13.15
CA TYR A 122 -1.89 4.11 14.37
C TYR A 122 -1.71 2.60 14.30
N ARG A 123 -0.96 2.05 15.21
CA ARG A 123 -0.68 0.61 15.24
C ARG A 123 -1.84 -0.16 15.82
N LEU A 124 -2.10 -1.34 15.25
CA LEU A 124 -3.14 -2.24 15.76
C LEU A 124 -2.67 -2.95 17.02
N GLU A 125 -3.53 -3.04 18.04
CA GLU A 125 -3.29 -3.89 19.20
C GLU A 125 -3.27 -5.37 18.78
N LYS A 126 -4.25 -5.78 17.98
CA LYS A 126 -4.31 -7.10 17.37
C LYS A 126 -3.90 -7.01 15.92
N LYS A 127 -2.75 -7.59 15.61
CA LYS A 127 -2.19 -7.58 14.26
C LYS A 127 -3.06 -8.35 13.27
N LEU A 128 -3.03 -7.93 12.00
CA LEU A 128 -3.65 -8.66 10.89
C LEU A 128 -2.87 -9.93 10.56
N ILE A 129 -1.57 -9.88 10.73
CA ILE A 129 -0.65 -10.98 10.46
C ILE A 129 0.60 -10.89 11.31
#